data_cb76d591f764a24f76ccd200773a144b
#
_entry.id   cb76d591f764a24f76ccd200773a144b
#
_cell.length_a   1.000
_cell.length_b   1.000
_cell.length_c   1.000
_cell.angle_alpha   90.00
_cell.angle_beta   90.00
_cell.angle_gamma   90.00
#
_symmetry.space_group_name_H-M   'P 1'
#
loop_
_entity.id
_entity.type
_entity.pdbx_description
1 polymer ?
#
loop_
_entity_poly.entity_id
_entity_poly.type
_entity_poly.pdbx_seq_one_letter_code
_entity_poly.pdbx_strand_id
1 'polypeptide(L)'
;MVKETGIRIALISLHGLIRGEELELGRDEDTGGQTRYVLELARALSEREDVDRVDLITRQIIDDKVSDDYAKLEEPIADKAYIVRIPFGPKRYLSKSKLWPYMEMFVDQCLNHFQRTRTVPDVIHGHYADAGYGGGQLARLLGIPFVFTGHSLGRVKRQRLEESGLSAEKIESRYAISTRIEAEEFALETCSLICTSTRQEVREQYEQYENYIPERMEVIPPGVDLSNFRAPREDDEPSQLVQDVRRFLYQPDKPMLVAMARPDERKNLEMLVKTYGESPQLQREANLVLIMGSS
;
A
#
# COMPACT_ATOMS: atom_id res chain seq x y z
N MET A 1 1.57 34.03 13.39
CA MET A 1 2.27 34.24 12.11
C MET A 1 1.90 33.05 11.24
N VAL A 2 1.19 33.26 10.14
CA VAL A 2 0.95 32.24 9.12
C VAL A 2 2.32 31.94 8.50
N LYS A 3 2.76 30.67 8.53
CA LYS A 3 3.96 30.26 7.77
C LYS A 3 3.74 30.64 6.31
N GLU A 4 4.60 31.44 5.72
CA GLU A 4 4.64 31.72 4.27
C GLU A 4 5.11 30.49 3.45
N THR A 5 5.49 29.40 4.14
CA THR A 5 5.93 28.12 3.55
C THR A 5 4.77 27.15 3.53
N GLY A 6 4.60 26.40 2.44
CA GLY A 6 3.59 25.34 2.30
C GLY A 6 3.80 24.18 3.28
N ILE A 7 2.90 23.22 3.24
CA ILE A 7 2.84 22.08 4.16
C ILE A 7 3.89 21.03 3.76
N ARG A 8 4.61 20.48 4.75
CA ARG A 8 5.49 19.32 4.60
C ARG A 8 4.80 18.07 5.12
N ILE A 9 4.69 17.07 4.28
CA ILE A 9 3.97 15.83 4.56
C ILE A 9 4.95 14.66 4.63
N ALA A 10 4.90 13.86 5.70
CA ALA A 10 5.58 12.58 5.77
C ALA A 10 4.55 11.44 5.62
N LEU A 11 4.59 10.73 4.50
CA LEU A 11 3.87 9.47 4.30
C LEU A 11 4.79 8.33 4.77
N ILE A 12 4.32 7.45 5.64
CA ILE A 12 5.12 6.34 6.15
C ILE A 12 4.54 5.02 5.66
N SER A 13 5.36 4.21 4.97
CA SER A 13 5.02 2.84 4.55
C SER A 13 6.28 1.99 4.59
N LEU A 14 6.38 1.07 5.57
CA LEU A 14 7.65 0.45 5.95
C LEU A 14 7.91 -0.89 5.28
N HIS A 15 6.87 -1.67 4.98
CA HIS A 15 7.02 -2.99 4.37
C HIS A 15 6.81 -2.93 2.85
N GLY A 16 7.29 -3.99 2.18
CA GLY A 16 7.31 -4.09 0.73
C GLY A 16 8.48 -3.35 0.10
N LEU A 17 8.61 -3.52 -1.20
CA LEU A 17 9.65 -2.91 -2.02
C LEU A 17 9.08 -1.68 -2.72
N ILE A 18 9.51 -0.49 -2.26
CA ILE A 18 9.01 0.80 -2.77
C ILE A 18 10.13 1.51 -3.51
N ARG A 19 9.93 1.76 -4.81
CA ARG A 19 10.77 2.60 -5.67
C ARG A 19 9.90 3.42 -6.63
N GLY A 20 10.47 4.47 -7.22
CA GLY A 20 9.72 5.44 -8.02
C GLY A 20 9.15 4.86 -9.31
N GLU A 21 9.89 3.96 -9.94
CA GLU A 21 9.51 3.37 -11.22
C GLU A 21 9.64 1.84 -11.19
N GLU A 22 9.02 1.16 -12.15
CA GLU A 22 9.08 -0.30 -12.29
C GLU A 22 8.80 -1.07 -11.00
N LEU A 23 7.70 -0.71 -10.31
CA LEU A 23 7.27 -1.41 -9.09
C LEU A 23 7.16 -2.92 -9.32
N GLU A 24 7.78 -3.70 -8.44
CA GLU A 24 7.77 -5.17 -8.51
C GLU A 24 6.47 -5.75 -7.91
N LEU A 25 5.31 -5.27 -8.36
CA LEU A 25 4.01 -5.65 -7.82
C LEU A 25 3.77 -7.16 -7.93
N GLY A 26 3.43 -7.78 -6.80
CA GLY A 26 3.15 -9.22 -6.74
C GLY A 26 4.39 -10.10 -6.57
N ARG A 27 5.58 -9.54 -6.42
CA ARG A 27 6.81 -10.29 -6.14
C ARG A 27 6.70 -11.11 -4.85
N ASP A 28 6.05 -10.54 -3.83
CA ASP A 28 5.76 -11.20 -2.56
C ASP A 28 4.43 -10.69 -1.96
N GLU A 29 4.06 -11.22 -0.78
CA GLU A 29 2.82 -10.81 -0.09
C GLU A 29 2.82 -9.35 0.37
N ASP A 30 3.99 -8.72 0.51
CA ASP A 30 4.19 -7.37 1.05
C ASP A 30 4.33 -6.32 -0.05
N THR A 31 4.74 -6.71 -1.25
CA THR A 31 4.91 -5.83 -2.41
C THR A 31 3.68 -5.88 -3.32
N GLY A 32 2.65 -5.16 -2.93
CA GLY A 32 1.34 -5.19 -3.58
C GLY A 32 0.72 -3.82 -3.81
N GLY A 33 -0.60 -3.76 -3.82
CA GLY A 33 -1.36 -2.55 -4.11
C GLY A 33 -1.05 -1.37 -3.19
N GLN A 34 -0.68 -1.63 -1.93
CA GLN A 34 -0.30 -0.57 -0.99
C GLN A 34 0.94 0.21 -1.46
N THR A 35 1.98 -0.48 -1.97
CA THR A 35 3.20 0.19 -2.44
C THR A 35 2.91 1.15 -3.59
N ARG A 36 2.04 0.76 -4.51
CA ARG A 36 1.57 1.65 -5.58
C ARG A 36 0.71 2.79 -5.04
N TYR A 37 -0.24 2.48 -4.15
CA TYR A 37 -1.12 3.49 -3.55
C TYR A 37 -0.34 4.63 -2.89
N VAL A 38 0.66 4.32 -2.04
CA VAL A 38 1.42 5.35 -1.34
C VAL A 38 2.32 6.16 -2.28
N LEU A 39 2.83 5.55 -3.34
CA LEU A 39 3.63 6.22 -4.37
C LEU A 39 2.78 7.22 -5.16
N GLU A 40 1.61 6.80 -5.64
CA GLU A 40 0.68 7.67 -6.38
C GLU A 40 0.12 8.78 -5.48
N LEU A 41 -0.16 8.47 -4.21
CA LEU A 41 -0.59 9.48 -3.24
C LEU A 41 0.51 10.55 -3.01
N ALA A 42 1.78 10.12 -2.89
CA ALA A 42 2.89 11.06 -2.73
C ALA A 42 3.02 11.99 -3.94
N ARG A 43 2.89 11.46 -5.15
CA ARG A 43 2.90 12.25 -6.39
C ARG A 43 1.74 13.25 -6.42
N ALA A 44 0.51 12.79 -6.20
CA ALA A 44 -0.68 13.62 -6.25
C ALA A 44 -0.67 14.75 -5.20
N LEU A 45 -0.18 14.45 -3.98
CA LEU A 45 -0.04 15.48 -2.94
C LEU A 45 1.01 16.53 -3.32
N SER A 46 2.08 16.14 -4.00
CA SER A 46 3.13 17.07 -4.44
C SER A 46 2.69 18.06 -5.52
N GLU A 47 1.62 17.76 -6.25
CA GLU A 47 1.05 18.65 -7.27
C GLU A 47 0.27 19.84 -6.66
N ARG A 48 -0.06 19.76 -5.38
CA ARG A 48 -0.82 20.82 -4.70
C ARG A 48 0.07 22.07 -4.48
N GLU A 49 -0.53 23.24 -4.65
CA GLU A 49 0.15 24.54 -4.45
C GLU A 49 0.51 24.79 -2.99
N ASP A 50 -0.33 24.30 -2.06
CA ASP A 50 -0.16 24.45 -0.62
C ASP A 50 0.81 23.42 0.01
N VAL A 51 1.43 22.55 -0.80
CA VAL A 51 2.41 21.54 -0.37
C VAL A 51 3.81 21.95 -0.85
N ASP A 52 4.76 22.02 0.09
CA ASP A 52 6.17 22.29 -0.17
C ASP A 52 6.97 21.03 -0.41
N ARG A 53 6.69 19.97 0.32
CA ARG A 53 7.43 18.71 0.25
C ARG A 53 6.60 17.52 0.72
N VAL A 54 6.74 16.40 0.03
CA VAL A 54 6.20 15.10 0.42
C VAL A 54 7.35 14.10 0.53
N ASP A 55 7.58 13.57 1.71
CA ASP A 55 8.55 12.50 1.96
C ASP A 55 7.81 11.18 2.16
N LEU A 56 7.92 10.26 1.19
CA LEU A 56 7.48 8.88 1.35
C LEU A 56 8.58 8.10 2.08
N ILE A 57 8.41 7.98 3.39
CA ILE A 57 9.38 7.35 4.28
C ILE A 57 9.19 5.84 4.27
N THR A 58 10.27 5.13 3.97
CA THR A 58 10.31 3.67 3.99
C THR A 58 11.65 3.17 4.54
N ARG A 59 11.85 1.85 4.54
CA ARG A 59 13.09 1.24 5.04
C ARG A 59 14.15 1.18 3.95
N GLN A 60 15.40 1.52 4.29
CA GLN A 60 16.54 1.22 3.45
C GLN A 60 16.81 -0.29 3.41
N ILE A 61 17.00 -0.84 2.21
CA ILE A 61 17.30 -2.25 2.01
C ILE A 61 18.59 -2.36 1.19
N ILE A 62 19.54 -3.15 1.69
CA ILE A 62 20.78 -3.50 0.99
C ILE A 62 20.86 -5.02 1.00
N ASP A 63 20.48 -5.62 -0.12
CA ASP A 63 20.33 -7.08 -0.25
C ASP A 63 20.56 -7.50 -1.70
N ASP A 64 21.43 -8.46 -1.93
CA ASP A 64 21.80 -8.96 -3.27
C ASP A 64 20.61 -9.55 -4.07
N LYS A 65 19.47 -9.77 -3.38
CA LYS A 65 18.26 -10.35 -3.98
C LYS A 65 17.27 -9.30 -4.50
N VAL A 66 17.56 -8.04 -4.31
CA VAL A 66 16.71 -6.91 -4.73
C VAL A 66 17.53 -5.86 -5.46
N SER A 67 16.87 -4.93 -6.16
CA SER A 67 17.56 -3.84 -6.87
C SER A 67 18.34 -2.94 -5.90
N ASP A 68 19.49 -2.42 -6.36
CA ASP A 68 20.28 -1.42 -5.65
C ASP A 68 19.52 -0.09 -5.45
N ASP A 69 18.41 0.12 -6.14
CA ASP A 69 17.54 1.29 -5.93
C ASP A 69 17.05 1.38 -4.50
N TYR A 70 16.80 0.25 -3.84
CA TYR A 70 16.35 0.21 -2.44
C TYR A 70 17.44 0.58 -1.43
N ALA A 71 18.70 0.64 -1.86
CA ALA A 71 19.83 1.08 -1.04
C ALA A 71 20.03 2.61 -1.04
N LYS A 72 19.47 3.33 -2.04
CA LYS A 72 19.54 4.79 -2.12
C LYS A 72 18.79 5.42 -0.94
N LEU A 73 19.41 6.38 -0.26
CA LEU A 73 18.78 7.05 0.89
C LEU A 73 17.64 7.97 0.49
N GLU A 74 17.76 8.63 -0.65
CA GLU A 74 16.74 9.52 -1.20
C GLU A 74 16.60 9.27 -2.70
N GLU A 75 15.35 9.30 -3.19
CA GLU A 75 15.01 9.10 -4.59
C GLU A 75 13.88 10.08 -4.96
N PRO A 76 14.09 11.01 -5.90
CA PRO A 76 13.03 11.90 -6.36
C PRO A 76 11.99 11.11 -7.18
N ILE A 77 10.71 11.37 -6.94
CA ILE A 77 9.58 10.74 -7.66
C ILE A 77 8.65 11.73 -8.34
N ALA A 78 8.73 13.00 -7.95
CA ALA A 78 8.11 14.15 -8.59
C ALA A 78 8.84 15.42 -8.12
N ASP A 79 8.44 16.59 -8.60
CA ASP A 79 9.09 17.88 -8.30
C ASP A 79 9.27 18.14 -6.80
N LYS A 80 8.24 17.87 -5.99
CA LYS A 80 8.27 18.06 -4.54
C LYS A 80 8.11 16.75 -3.75
N ALA A 81 8.17 15.57 -4.41
CA ALA A 81 8.00 14.28 -3.75
C ALA A 81 9.25 13.42 -3.84
N TYR A 82 9.59 12.79 -2.73
CA TYR A 82 10.79 11.96 -2.57
C TYR A 82 10.47 10.67 -1.82
N ILE A 83 11.09 9.57 -2.21
CA ILE A 83 11.20 8.40 -1.34
C ILE A 83 12.41 8.63 -0.45
N VAL A 84 12.19 8.61 0.86
CA VAL A 84 13.24 8.75 1.87
C VAL A 84 13.40 7.43 2.59
N ARG A 85 14.57 6.79 2.46
CA ARG A 85 14.83 5.48 3.06
C ARG A 85 15.62 5.61 4.34
N ILE A 86 15.01 5.17 5.44
CA ILE A 86 15.59 5.22 6.78
C ILE A 86 16.31 3.89 7.06
N PRO A 87 17.59 3.92 7.44
CA PRO A 87 18.33 2.72 7.82
C PRO A 87 17.93 2.29 9.24
N PHE A 88 17.24 1.15 9.36
CA PHE A 88 16.94 0.52 10.64
C PHE A 88 16.84 -1.00 10.51
N GLY A 89 17.17 -1.72 11.58
CA GLY A 89 17.22 -3.17 11.59
C GLY A 89 18.27 -3.77 10.65
N PRO A 90 18.16 -5.05 10.29
CA PRO A 90 19.06 -5.72 9.35
C PRO A 90 18.99 -5.10 7.95
N LYS A 91 20.12 -5.02 7.26
CA LYS A 91 20.20 -4.43 5.92
C LYS A 91 19.37 -5.18 4.88
N ARG A 92 19.29 -6.53 5.00
CA ARG A 92 18.53 -7.38 4.07
C ARG A 92 17.03 -7.10 4.08
N TYR A 93 16.32 -7.51 3.03
CA TYR A 93 14.86 -7.47 2.97
C TYR A 93 14.22 -8.29 4.11
N LEU A 94 13.18 -7.75 4.72
CA LEU A 94 12.40 -8.39 5.77
C LEU A 94 10.91 -8.31 5.43
N SER A 95 10.18 -9.40 5.64
CA SER A 95 8.72 -9.38 5.60
C SER A 95 8.15 -8.55 6.77
N LYS A 96 6.95 -8.01 6.60
CA LYS A 96 6.28 -7.11 7.57
C LYS A 96 6.22 -7.69 8.99
N SER A 97 5.94 -8.99 9.15
CA SER A 97 5.88 -9.63 10.48
C SER A 97 7.22 -9.66 11.22
N LYS A 98 8.34 -9.41 10.53
CA LYS A 98 9.69 -9.38 11.09
C LYS A 98 10.22 -7.99 11.37
N LEU A 99 9.43 -6.94 11.12
CA LEU A 99 9.84 -5.55 11.37
C LEU A 99 9.64 -5.12 12.83
N TRP A 100 8.73 -5.74 13.55
CA TRP A 100 8.31 -5.34 14.89
C TRP A 100 9.46 -5.10 15.89
N PRO A 101 10.50 -5.95 15.98
CA PRO A 101 11.61 -5.73 16.90
C PRO A 101 12.44 -4.47 16.64
N TYR A 102 12.26 -3.83 15.47
CA TYR A 102 13.07 -2.69 15.03
C TYR A 102 12.29 -1.37 14.98
N MET A 103 11.04 -1.34 15.46
CA MET A 103 10.19 -0.16 15.35
C MET A 103 10.70 1.02 16.17
N GLU A 104 11.22 0.79 17.38
CA GLU A 104 11.83 1.86 18.19
C GLU A 104 13.06 2.44 17.49
N MET A 105 13.89 1.59 16.87
CA MET A 105 15.03 2.05 16.08
C MET A 105 14.58 2.90 14.88
N PHE A 106 13.47 2.52 14.22
CA PHE A 106 12.89 3.32 13.15
C PHE A 106 12.53 4.73 13.64
N VAL A 107 11.84 4.85 14.78
CA VAL A 107 11.45 6.13 15.37
C VAL A 107 12.68 7.00 15.65
N ASP A 108 13.69 6.45 16.31
CA ASP A 108 14.93 7.16 16.62
C ASP A 108 15.66 7.65 15.36
N GLN A 109 15.76 6.79 14.33
CA GLN A 109 16.42 7.15 13.08
C GLN A 109 15.65 8.20 12.29
N CYS A 110 14.30 8.20 12.33
CA CYS A 110 13.50 9.25 11.74
C CYS A 110 13.72 10.59 12.44
N LEU A 111 13.72 10.64 13.77
CA LEU A 111 13.99 11.86 14.54
C LEU A 111 15.37 12.43 14.19
N ASN A 112 16.41 11.56 14.16
CA ASN A 112 17.75 11.94 13.75
C ASN A 112 17.80 12.47 12.31
N HIS A 113 17.03 11.84 11.39
CA HIS A 113 16.92 12.30 10.01
C HIS A 113 16.31 13.70 9.94
N PHE A 114 15.16 13.94 10.57
CA PHE A 114 14.48 15.23 10.57
C PHE A 114 15.34 16.35 11.18
N GLN A 115 16.05 16.06 12.27
CA GLN A 115 16.97 17.02 12.89
C GLN A 115 18.14 17.38 11.96
N ARG A 116 18.78 16.38 11.36
CA ARG A 116 19.95 16.54 10.49
C ARG A 116 19.60 17.30 9.20
N THR A 117 18.46 16.97 8.59
CA THR A 117 18.04 17.57 7.32
C THR A 117 17.21 18.84 7.49
N ARG A 118 16.76 19.13 8.73
CA ARG A 118 15.82 20.22 9.05
C ARG A 118 14.49 20.11 8.26
N THR A 119 14.05 18.88 8.05
CA THR A 119 12.82 18.56 7.30
C THR A 119 11.72 18.01 8.21
N VAL A 120 11.53 18.60 9.39
CA VAL A 120 10.43 18.22 10.28
C VAL A 120 9.10 18.38 9.55
N PRO A 121 8.25 17.34 9.43
CA PRO A 121 6.98 17.44 8.75
C PRO A 121 5.95 18.23 9.60
N ASP A 122 4.95 18.78 8.93
CA ASP A 122 3.79 19.42 9.58
C ASP A 122 2.68 18.40 9.87
N VAL A 123 2.68 17.26 9.18
CA VAL A 123 1.75 16.13 9.37
C VAL A 123 2.41 14.81 8.99
N ILE A 124 2.08 13.76 9.73
CA ILE A 124 2.48 12.37 9.42
C ILE A 124 1.24 11.58 9.01
N HIS A 125 1.35 10.79 7.94
CA HIS A 125 0.33 9.85 7.51
C HIS A 125 0.92 8.43 7.46
N GLY A 126 0.51 7.57 8.38
CA GLY A 126 0.97 6.18 8.47
C GLY A 126 0.05 5.22 7.71
N HIS A 127 0.67 4.34 6.93
CA HIS A 127 0.00 3.33 6.11
C HIS A 127 0.29 1.93 6.61
N TYR A 128 -0.73 1.23 7.10
CA TYR A 128 -0.65 -0.08 7.74
C TYR A 128 -0.16 -0.04 9.20
N ALA A 129 -0.26 -1.16 9.91
CA ALA A 129 -0.02 -1.25 11.36
C ALA A 129 1.38 -0.84 11.81
N ASP A 130 2.43 -1.27 11.09
CA ASP A 130 3.82 -0.93 11.41
C ASP A 130 4.08 0.59 11.30
N ALA A 131 3.64 1.21 10.21
CA ALA A 131 3.71 2.65 10.03
C ALA A 131 2.70 3.41 10.91
N GLY A 132 1.59 2.77 11.28
CA GLY A 132 0.63 3.27 12.26
C GLY A 132 1.28 3.47 13.63
N TYR A 133 2.00 2.44 14.09
CA TYR A 133 2.74 2.50 15.35
C TYR A 133 3.90 3.52 15.29
N GLY A 134 4.81 3.37 14.33
CA GLY A 134 5.97 4.25 14.24
C GLY A 134 5.60 5.70 13.95
N GLY A 135 4.62 5.94 13.06
CA GLY A 135 4.12 7.26 12.73
C GLY A 135 3.40 7.94 13.90
N GLY A 136 2.57 7.19 14.64
CA GLY A 136 1.92 7.69 15.85
C GLY A 136 2.92 8.08 16.95
N GLN A 137 3.97 7.28 17.17
CA GLN A 137 5.07 7.60 18.08
C GLN A 137 5.78 8.91 17.68
N LEU A 138 6.16 9.01 16.40
CA LEU A 138 6.82 10.22 15.86
C LEU A 138 5.93 11.46 16.02
N ALA A 139 4.65 11.35 15.67
CA ALA A 139 3.72 12.46 15.78
C ALA A 139 3.57 12.97 17.22
N ARG A 140 3.48 12.04 18.19
CA ARG A 140 3.46 12.40 19.62
C ARG A 140 4.74 13.10 20.09
N LEU A 141 5.91 12.60 19.67
CA LEU A 141 7.20 13.18 20.04
C LEU A 141 7.43 14.56 19.41
N LEU A 142 6.94 14.78 18.20
CA LEU A 142 7.06 16.03 17.46
C LEU A 142 5.92 17.02 17.78
N GLY A 143 4.84 16.57 18.41
CA GLY A 143 3.66 17.41 18.71
C GLY A 143 2.88 17.83 17.46
N ILE A 144 2.80 16.98 16.44
CA ILE A 144 2.16 17.24 15.13
C ILE A 144 0.99 16.29 14.88
N PRO A 145 0.03 16.65 13.99
CA PRO A 145 -1.07 15.78 13.62
C PRO A 145 -0.63 14.46 13.00
N PHE A 146 -1.39 13.40 13.30
CA PHE A 146 -1.21 12.07 12.74
C PHE A 146 -2.47 11.60 12.01
N VAL A 147 -2.30 11.14 10.77
CA VAL A 147 -3.33 10.51 9.94
C VAL A 147 -3.01 9.02 9.79
N PHE A 148 -4.02 8.16 9.80
CA PHE A 148 -3.83 6.72 9.67
C PHE A 148 -4.69 6.11 8.57
N THR A 149 -4.11 5.18 7.80
CA THR A 149 -4.81 4.30 6.84
C THR A 149 -4.39 2.86 7.08
N GLY A 150 -5.33 2.02 7.52
CA GLY A 150 -5.03 0.63 7.89
C GLY A 150 -4.74 -0.32 6.72
N HIS A 151 -5.29 -0.07 5.52
CA HIS A 151 -5.26 -0.91 4.31
C HIS A 151 -5.83 -2.33 4.48
N SER A 152 -5.56 -2.95 5.58
CA SER A 152 -6.19 -4.18 6.07
C SER A 152 -5.98 -4.24 7.57
N LEU A 153 -6.89 -4.83 8.31
CA LEU A 153 -6.86 -4.80 9.77
C LEU A 153 -6.68 -6.18 10.39
N GLY A 154 -5.97 -6.23 11.52
CA GLY A 154 -5.53 -7.45 12.20
C GLY A 154 -6.68 -8.26 12.79
N ARG A 155 -7.69 -7.62 13.39
CA ARG A 155 -8.82 -8.31 14.02
C ARG A 155 -9.58 -9.15 13.01
N VAL A 156 -9.96 -8.58 11.86
CA VAL A 156 -10.64 -9.31 10.77
C VAL A 156 -9.73 -10.39 10.17
N LYS A 157 -8.42 -10.08 10.01
CA LYS A 157 -7.48 -11.09 9.52
C LYS A 157 -7.39 -12.27 10.48
N ARG A 158 -7.29 -12.05 11.79
CA ARG A 158 -7.27 -13.09 12.80
C ARG A 158 -8.52 -13.96 12.72
N GLN A 159 -9.70 -13.35 12.73
CA GLN A 159 -10.96 -14.04 12.63
C GLN A 159 -11.02 -14.97 11.41
N ARG A 160 -10.68 -14.48 10.22
CA ARG A 160 -10.68 -15.28 8.98
C ARG A 160 -9.70 -16.46 9.01
N LEU A 161 -8.53 -16.27 9.65
CA LEU A 161 -7.55 -17.36 9.80
C LEU A 161 -8.03 -18.42 10.78
N GLU A 162 -8.69 -18.05 11.88
CA GLU A 162 -9.33 -18.96 12.83
C GLU A 162 -10.48 -19.74 12.15
N GLU A 163 -11.33 -19.06 11.39
CA GLU A 163 -12.41 -19.67 10.59
C GLU A 163 -11.87 -20.64 9.53
N SER A 164 -10.67 -20.42 9.01
CA SER A 164 -9.99 -21.36 8.09
C SER A 164 -9.35 -22.56 8.79
N GLY A 165 -9.46 -22.65 10.12
CA GLY A 165 -8.97 -23.78 10.92
C GLY A 165 -7.50 -23.67 11.36
N LEU A 166 -6.85 -22.49 11.23
CA LEU A 166 -5.52 -22.28 11.79
C LEU A 166 -5.59 -22.12 13.32
N SER A 167 -4.67 -22.77 14.04
CA SER A 167 -4.58 -22.58 15.50
C SER A 167 -4.01 -21.20 15.85
N ALA A 168 -4.37 -20.67 17.03
CA ALA A 168 -3.90 -19.38 17.52
C ALA A 168 -2.36 -19.29 17.54
N GLU A 169 -1.66 -20.38 17.93
CA GLU A 169 -0.20 -20.42 17.98
C GLU A 169 0.41 -20.31 16.58
N LYS A 170 -0.20 -20.93 15.55
CA LYS A 170 0.26 -20.81 14.15
C LYS A 170 0.02 -19.42 13.60
N ILE A 171 -1.12 -18.81 13.94
CA ILE A 171 -1.46 -17.44 13.54
C ILE A 171 -0.45 -16.48 14.15
N GLU A 172 -0.17 -16.59 15.45
CA GLU A 172 0.78 -15.71 16.14
C GLU A 172 2.20 -15.87 15.60
N SER A 173 2.70 -17.10 15.48
CA SER A 173 4.07 -17.36 15.02
C SER A 173 4.33 -16.91 13.58
N ARG A 174 3.30 -16.95 12.71
CA ARG A 174 3.43 -16.58 11.31
C ARG A 174 3.20 -15.09 11.06
N TYR A 175 2.27 -14.47 11.78
CA TYR A 175 1.77 -13.14 11.45
C TYR A 175 2.04 -12.10 12.54
N ALA A 176 2.52 -12.49 13.73
CA ALA A 176 2.64 -11.61 14.89
C ALA A 176 1.35 -10.81 15.11
N ILE A 177 0.20 -11.51 15.07
CA ILE A 177 -1.11 -10.89 14.93
C ILE A 177 -1.49 -10.07 16.17
N SER A 178 -1.07 -10.49 17.36
CA SER A 178 -1.31 -9.77 18.60
C SER A 178 -0.57 -8.43 18.60
N THR A 179 0.72 -8.42 18.31
CA THR A 179 1.52 -7.18 18.19
C THR A 179 0.94 -6.24 17.12
N ARG A 180 0.47 -6.80 16.00
CA ARG A 180 -0.17 -6.04 14.96
C ARG A 180 -1.45 -5.34 15.45
N ILE A 181 -2.35 -6.06 16.14
CA ILE A 181 -3.60 -5.51 16.68
C ILE A 181 -3.31 -4.42 17.72
N GLU A 182 -2.34 -4.63 18.62
CA GLU A 182 -1.90 -3.63 19.59
C GLU A 182 -1.37 -2.36 18.91
N ALA A 183 -0.61 -2.51 17.83
CA ALA A 183 -0.12 -1.38 17.03
C ALA A 183 -1.26 -0.61 16.33
N GLU A 184 -2.29 -1.32 15.85
CA GLU A 184 -3.48 -0.72 15.27
C GLU A 184 -4.32 0.01 16.33
N GLU A 185 -4.51 -0.56 17.53
CA GLU A 185 -5.15 0.14 18.67
C GLU A 185 -4.40 1.44 19.02
N PHE A 186 -3.07 1.37 19.12
CA PHE A 186 -2.25 2.54 19.38
C PHE A 186 -2.39 3.62 18.28
N ALA A 187 -2.44 3.21 17.00
CA ALA A 187 -2.62 4.13 15.89
C ALA A 187 -4.00 4.81 15.96
N LEU A 188 -5.06 4.05 16.27
CA LEU A 188 -6.43 4.56 16.44
C LEU A 188 -6.56 5.52 17.63
N GLU A 189 -5.89 5.22 18.75
CA GLU A 189 -5.83 6.11 19.91
C GLU A 189 -5.18 7.46 19.57
N THR A 190 -4.06 7.39 18.83
CA THR A 190 -3.15 8.54 18.62
C THR A 190 -3.57 9.42 17.45
N CYS A 191 -4.19 8.87 16.41
CA CYS A 191 -4.48 9.61 15.19
C CYS A 191 -5.54 10.70 15.39
N SER A 192 -5.39 11.79 14.62
CA SER A 192 -6.39 12.85 14.51
C SER A 192 -7.46 12.52 13.47
N LEU A 193 -7.10 11.72 12.46
CA LEU A 193 -7.95 11.34 11.33
C LEU A 193 -7.61 9.94 10.83
N ILE A 194 -8.61 9.20 10.40
CA ILE A 194 -8.47 7.89 9.78
C ILE A 194 -9.07 7.95 8.37
N CYS A 195 -8.23 7.67 7.36
CA CYS A 195 -8.69 7.52 5.99
C CYS A 195 -9.04 6.05 5.71
N THR A 196 -10.25 5.81 5.23
CA THR A 196 -10.75 4.47 4.86
C THR A 196 -11.36 4.49 3.47
N SER A 197 -11.35 3.36 2.77
CA SER A 197 -11.81 3.30 1.37
C SER A 197 -13.34 3.28 1.25
N THR A 198 -14.05 2.70 2.23
CA THR A 198 -15.50 2.51 2.17
C THR A 198 -16.15 2.57 3.55
N ARG A 199 -17.46 2.91 3.56
CA ARG A 199 -18.27 2.81 4.78
C ARG A 199 -18.43 1.38 5.30
N GLN A 200 -18.32 0.39 4.41
CA GLN A 200 -18.34 -1.01 4.78
C GLN A 200 -17.08 -1.37 5.59
N GLU A 201 -15.92 -0.91 5.15
CA GLU A 201 -14.66 -1.09 5.87
C GLU A 201 -14.74 -0.52 7.30
N VAL A 202 -15.32 0.67 7.47
CA VAL A 202 -15.54 1.26 8.80
C VAL A 202 -16.33 0.28 9.68
N ARG A 203 -17.53 -0.13 9.24
CA ARG A 203 -18.43 -0.97 10.03
C ARG A 203 -17.92 -2.39 10.28
N GLU A 204 -17.30 -3.01 9.28
CA GLU A 204 -16.89 -4.41 9.38
C GLU A 204 -15.50 -4.60 9.98
N GLN A 205 -14.66 -3.58 9.96
CA GLN A 205 -13.27 -3.70 10.39
C GLN A 205 -12.91 -2.76 11.54
N TYR A 206 -13.10 -1.45 11.40
CA TYR A 206 -12.67 -0.48 12.41
C TYR A 206 -13.55 -0.50 13.67
N GLU A 207 -14.86 -0.70 13.55
CA GLU A 207 -15.78 -0.80 14.71
C GLU A 207 -15.45 -1.97 15.67
N GLN A 208 -14.59 -2.89 15.26
CA GLN A 208 -14.12 -3.98 16.11
C GLN A 208 -13.03 -3.56 17.11
N TYR A 209 -12.47 -2.35 16.98
CA TYR A 209 -11.37 -1.85 17.80
C TYR A 209 -11.88 -1.05 19.00
N GLU A 210 -11.19 -1.17 20.14
CA GLU A 210 -11.56 -0.48 21.39
C GLU A 210 -11.35 1.03 21.28
N ASN A 211 -10.32 1.46 20.55
CA ASN A 211 -9.99 2.87 20.32
C ASN A 211 -10.65 3.45 19.06
N TYR A 212 -11.70 2.79 18.54
CA TYR A 212 -12.49 3.32 17.45
C TYR A 212 -13.27 4.58 17.86
N ILE A 213 -13.12 5.66 17.11
CA ILE A 213 -13.81 6.93 17.30
C ILE A 213 -14.46 7.34 15.96
N PRO A 214 -15.81 7.26 15.85
CA PRO A 214 -16.52 7.52 14.59
C PRO A 214 -16.21 8.88 13.96
N GLU A 215 -16.05 9.92 14.80
CA GLU A 215 -15.80 11.29 14.38
C GLU A 215 -14.45 11.51 13.70
N ARG A 216 -13.53 10.56 13.85
CA ARG A 216 -12.20 10.59 13.18
C ARG A 216 -12.19 9.86 11.85
N MET A 217 -13.30 9.22 11.46
CA MET A 217 -13.36 8.39 10.25
C MET A 217 -13.76 9.22 9.03
N GLU A 218 -12.89 9.23 8.01
CA GLU A 218 -13.18 9.82 6.71
C GLU A 218 -13.13 8.77 5.62
N VAL A 219 -14.21 8.69 4.83
CA VAL A 219 -14.29 7.75 3.70
C VAL A 219 -13.76 8.42 2.45
N ILE A 220 -12.54 8.07 2.09
CA ILE A 220 -11.83 8.60 0.92
C ILE A 220 -11.49 7.41 0.02
N PRO A 221 -12.30 7.14 -1.02
CA PRO A 221 -12.00 6.05 -1.96
C PRO A 221 -10.64 6.27 -2.63
N PRO A 222 -9.89 5.18 -2.92
CA PRO A 222 -8.63 5.28 -3.65
C PRO A 222 -8.80 6.02 -4.97
N GLY A 223 -7.94 6.99 -5.23
CA GLY A 223 -7.86 7.68 -6.51
C GLY A 223 -7.32 6.78 -7.63
N VAL A 224 -7.51 7.21 -8.87
CA VAL A 224 -6.97 6.57 -10.06
C VAL A 224 -6.35 7.63 -10.96
N ASP A 225 -5.21 7.32 -11.54
CA ASP A 225 -4.58 8.19 -12.54
C ASP A 225 -5.31 8.10 -13.87
N LEU A 226 -6.07 9.14 -14.20
CA LEU A 226 -6.86 9.23 -15.42
C LEU A 226 -6.00 9.41 -16.70
N SER A 227 -4.72 9.72 -16.59
CA SER A 227 -3.82 9.73 -17.74
C SER A 227 -3.58 8.31 -18.26
N ASN A 228 -3.50 7.34 -17.35
CA ASN A 228 -3.30 5.92 -17.64
C ASN A 228 -4.61 5.14 -17.77
N PHE A 229 -5.66 5.53 -17.03
CA PHE A 229 -6.96 4.84 -17.01
C PHE A 229 -8.04 5.73 -17.61
N ARG A 230 -8.07 5.80 -18.92
CA ARG A 230 -9.04 6.56 -19.70
C ARG A 230 -9.77 5.69 -20.72
N ALA A 231 -10.88 6.16 -21.24
CA ALA A 231 -11.53 5.52 -22.38
C ALA A 231 -10.59 5.51 -23.60
N PRO A 232 -10.62 4.45 -24.42
CA PRO A 232 -9.83 4.41 -25.65
C PRO A 232 -10.26 5.52 -26.60
N ARG A 233 -9.30 6.10 -27.34
CA ARG A 233 -9.53 7.06 -28.42
C ARG A 233 -9.47 6.33 -29.76
N GLU A 234 -10.04 6.92 -30.80
CA GLU A 234 -10.05 6.34 -32.15
C GLU A 234 -8.63 6.17 -32.75
N ASP A 235 -7.68 7.00 -32.29
CA ASP A 235 -6.29 7.00 -32.73
C ASP A 235 -5.35 6.18 -31.83
N ASP A 236 -5.87 5.52 -30.79
CA ASP A 236 -5.05 4.68 -29.90
C ASP A 236 -4.61 3.41 -30.62
N GLU A 237 -3.31 3.23 -30.77
CA GLU A 237 -2.74 1.98 -31.23
C GLU A 237 -2.75 0.91 -30.12
N PRO A 238 -3.06 -0.36 -30.43
CA PRO A 238 -2.96 -1.43 -29.43
C PRO A 238 -1.54 -1.52 -28.88
N SER A 239 -1.40 -1.51 -27.55
CA SER A 239 -0.12 -1.70 -26.90
C SER A 239 0.56 -3.01 -27.31
N GLN A 240 1.87 -3.09 -27.18
CA GLN A 240 2.62 -4.31 -27.48
C GLN A 240 2.06 -5.52 -26.72
N LEU A 241 1.68 -5.35 -25.45
CA LEU A 241 1.05 -6.39 -24.63
C LEU A 241 -0.24 -6.92 -25.27
N VAL A 242 -1.11 -6.04 -25.76
CA VAL A 242 -2.35 -6.45 -26.43
C VAL A 242 -2.05 -7.20 -27.71
N GLN A 243 -1.06 -6.76 -28.49
CA GLN A 243 -0.63 -7.47 -29.70
C GLN A 243 -0.07 -8.85 -29.39
N ASP A 244 0.74 -8.99 -28.34
CA ASP A 244 1.29 -10.26 -27.91
C ASP A 244 0.21 -11.24 -27.42
N VAL A 245 -0.76 -10.75 -26.62
CA VAL A 245 -1.91 -11.58 -26.20
C VAL A 245 -2.73 -12.06 -27.41
N ARG A 246 -2.99 -11.20 -28.39
CA ARG A 246 -3.74 -11.56 -29.60
C ARG A 246 -3.13 -12.74 -30.35
N ARG A 247 -1.82 -12.94 -30.33
CA ARG A 247 -1.14 -14.07 -31.00
C ARG A 247 -1.54 -15.44 -30.44
N PHE A 248 -2.04 -15.50 -29.21
CA PHE A 248 -2.50 -16.74 -28.58
C PHE A 248 -4.01 -16.98 -28.75
N LEU A 249 -4.76 -16.05 -29.35
CA LEU A 249 -6.20 -16.14 -29.51
C LEU A 249 -6.58 -16.72 -30.88
N TYR A 250 -7.50 -17.68 -30.90
CA TYR A 250 -8.05 -18.22 -32.15
C TYR A 250 -8.86 -17.20 -32.96
N GLN A 251 -9.48 -16.23 -32.28
CA GLN A 251 -10.29 -15.17 -32.87
C GLN A 251 -9.87 -13.82 -32.24
N PRO A 252 -8.72 -13.27 -32.68
CA PRO A 252 -8.12 -12.09 -32.04
C PRO A 252 -8.96 -10.80 -32.14
N ASP A 253 -9.90 -10.76 -33.08
CA ASP A 253 -10.76 -9.59 -33.28
C ASP A 253 -11.98 -9.53 -32.33
N LYS A 254 -12.26 -10.62 -31.60
CA LYS A 254 -13.31 -10.60 -30.59
C LYS A 254 -12.88 -9.75 -29.36
N PRO A 255 -13.84 -9.08 -28.72
CA PRO A 255 -13.60 -8.44 -27.43
C PRO A 255 -12.94 -9.38 -26.42
N MET A 256 -12.12 -8.84 -25.54
CA MET A 256 -11.46 -9.60 -24.48
C MET A 256 -12.13 -9.32 -23.13
N LEU A 257 -12.56 -10.38 -22.44
CA LEU A 257 -12.86 -10.38 -21.01
C LEU A 257 -11.53 -10.62 -20.29
N VAL A 258 -10.97 -9.59 -19.68
CA VAL A 258 -9.65 -9.65 -19.06
C VAL A 258 -9.79 -9.71 -17.54
N ALA A 259 -9.16 -10.71 -16.92
CA ALA A 259 -8.95 -10.74 -15.48
C ALA A 259 -7.44 -10.74 -15.17
N MET A 260 -6.99 -9.75 -14.43
CA MET A 260 -5.60 -9.63 -13.98
C MET A 260 -5.55 -9.70 -12.45
N ALA A 261 -5.05 -10.81 -11.93
CA ALA A 261 -4.98 -11.02 -10.48
C ALA A 261 -3.93 -12.09 -10.14
N ARG A 262 -3.48 -12.10 -8.88
CA ARG A 262 -2.75 -13.25 -8.34
C ARG A 262 -3.68 -14.46 -8.30
N PRO A 263 -3.17 -15.71 -8.50
CA PRO A 263 -3.95 -16.94 -8.41
C PRO A 263 -4.27 -17.28 -6.93
N ASP A 264 -5.02 -16.42 -6.30
CA ASP A 264 -5.46 -16.49 -4.89
C ASP A 264 -6.94 -16.87 -4.89
N GLU A 265 -7.35 -17.81 -4.05
CA GLU A 265 -8.73 -18.29 -3.94
C GLU A 265 -9.74 -17.14 -3.78
N ARG A 266 -9.39 -16.09 -3.03
CA ARG A 266 -10.21 -14.89 -2.84
C ARG A 266 -10.49 -14.10 -4.11
N LYS A 267 -9.69 -14.30 -5.18
CA LYS A 267 -9.91 -13.67 -6.50
C LYS A 267 -10.91 -14.44 -7.35
N ASN A 268 -11.27 -15.64 -6.91
CA ASN A 268 -12.32 -16.47 -7.48
C ASN A 268 -12.23 -16.65 -9.01
N LEU A 269 -10.99 -16.80 -9.50
CA LEU A 269 -10.74 -17.00 -10.94
C LEU A 269 -11.34 -18.31 -11.45
N GLU A 270 -11.45 -19.31 -10.58
CA GLU A 270 -12.11 -20.59 -10.92
C GLU A 270 -13.57 -20.38 -11.34
N MET A 271 -14.33 -19.58 -10.59
CA MET A 271 -15.72 -19.26 -10.94
C MET A 271 -15.81 -18.53 -12.27
N LEU A 272 -14.87 -17.60 -12.55
CA LEU A 272 -14.83 -16.89 -13.84
C LEU A 272 -14.62 -17.87 -15.01
N VAL A 273 -13.64 -18.77 -14.88
CA VAL A 273 -13.37 -19.80 -15.91
C VAL A 273 -14.56 -20.72 -16.11
N LYS A 274 -15.17 -21.17 -15.02
CA LYS A 274 -16.36 -22.03 -15.08
C LYS A 274 -17.54 -21.33 -15.74
N THR A 275 -17.85 -20.10 -15.33
CA THR A 275 -18.95 -19.31 -15.92
C THR A 275 -18.75 -19.10 -17.42
N TYR A 276 -17.53 -18.76 -17.85
CA TYR A 276 -17.21 -18.62 -19.26
C TYR A 276 -17.33 -19.96 -20.00
N GLY A 277 -16.82 -21.05 -19.41
CA GLY A 277 -16.88 -22.41 -19.99
C GLY A 277 -18.30 -22.95 -20.14
N GLU A 278 -19.20 -22.57 -19.24
CA GLU A 278 -20.62 -22.98 -19.26
C GLU A 278 -21.51 -22.10 -20.14
N SER A 279 -20.99 -20.97 -20.65
CA SER A 279 -21.76 -20.02 -21.48
C SER A 279 -21.34 -20.03 -22.95
N PRO A 280 -22.07 -20.78 -23.83
CA PRO A 280 -21.82 -20.75 -25.28
C PRO A 280 -21.95 -19.35 -25.88
N GLN A 281 -22.76 -18.48 -25.28
CA GLN A 281 -22.91 -17.11 -25.73
C GLN A 281 -21.63 -16.30 -25.52
N LEU A 282 -21.05 -16.32 -24.29
CA LEU A 282 -19.79 -15.62 -23.99
C LEU A 282 -18.66 -16.12 -24.89
N GLN A 283 -18.58 -17.44 -25.13
CA GLN A 283 -17.53 -18.02 -25.99
C GLN A 283 -17.68 -17.58 -27.47
N ARG A 284 -18.89 -17.32 -27.93
CA ARG A 284 -19.11 -16.78 -29.30
C ARG A 284 -18.76 -15.30 -29.38
N GLU A 285 -19.05 -14.52 -28.35
CA GLU A 285 -18.99 -13.05 -28.37
C GLU A 285 -17.65 -12.48 -27.90
N ALA A 286 -16.91 -13.18 -27.06
CA ALA A 286 -15.66 -12.66 -26.43
C ALA A 286 -14.62 -13.75 -26.26
N ASN A 287 -13.36 -13.33 -26.09
CA ASN A 287 -12.27 -14.16 -25.60
C ASN A 287 -12.10 -13.99 -24.08
N LEU A 288 -11.74 -15.04 -23.36
CA LEU A 288 -11.32 -14.94 -21.96
C LEU A 288 -9.79 -14.90 -21.88
N VAL A 289 -9.26 -13.88 -21.24
CA VAL A 289 -7.83 -13.66 -21.02
C VAL A 289 -7.55 -13.55 -19.53
N LEU A 290 -6.72 -14.45 -19.00
CA LEU A 290 -6.28 -14.44 -17.61
C LEU A 290 -4.82 -14.06 -17.56
N ILE A 291 -4.49 -12.95 -16.88
CA ILE A 291 -3.13 -12.51 -16.63
C ILE A 291 -2.85 -12.74 -15.14
N MET A 292 -2.03 -13.73 -14.85
CA MET A 292 -1.73 -14.14 -13.48
C MET A 292 -0.25 -13.92 -13.20
N GLY A 293 0.08 -13.22 -12.11
CA GLY A 293 1.44 -13.12 -11.63
C GLY A 293 1.91 -14.43 -11.01
N SER A 294 3.19 -14.77 -11.15
CA SER A 294 3.81 -15.84 -10.37
C SER A 294 3.88 -15.44 -8.90
N SER A 295 3.41 -16.31 -8.02
CA SER A 295 3.60 -16.19 -6.57
C SER A 295 4.98 -16.64 -6.16
#